data_5f7a1000df38c3cd6b5ae64791b2b96b
#
_entry.id   5f7a1000df38c3cd6b5ae64791b2b96b
#
_cell.length_a   1.000
_cell.length_b   1.000
_cell.length_c   1.000
_cell.angle_alpha   90.00
_cell.angle_beta   90.00
_cell.angle_gamma   90.00
#
_symmetry.space_group_name_H-M   'P 1'
#
loop_
_entity.id
_entity.type
_entity.pdbx_description
1 polymer ?
#
loop_
_entity_poly.entity_id
_entity_poly.type
_entity_poly.pdbx_seq_one_letter_code
_entity_poly.pdbx_strand_id
1 'polypeptide(L)'
;MQNYTQKIVSMMKSEGLYASQGGPIILSQIENEYKNIEKAFREKGPPYVRWAAEMAVGLETGVPWVMCKQDDAPDPVINACNGMRCGEINFAPNSPNKPAIWTENWTSFYQVYGNDTLMRSAEDIAFHVALFIARKNGSYINYYMYHGGTNFGRTAASFMITSYYDQAPLDEYGLLREPKWGHLKELHAAIKMCSQILLSGTPSNFSLAQFQQAYVFRGDSGACAAFLINNDGKQSATVQFQNSSYELPPKSISILPDCKTVVFNTAKASSDRFPFLISQRRILFYHFMLETKSITTLISSLRPFPTGKYTIQYKINAAGTEV
;
A
#
# COMPACT_ATOMS: atom_id res chain seq x y z
N MET A 1 13.32 -8.46 25.80
CA MET A 1 12.72 -7.45 24.93
C MET A 1 13.38 -6.08 25.16
N GLN A 2 13.32 -5.47 26.33
CA GLN A 2 13.89 -4.12 26.61
C GLN A 2 15.33 -3.95 26.12
N ASN A 3 16.26 -4.80 26.55
CA ASN A 3 17.68 -4.72 26.16
C ASN A 3 17.88 -4.77 24.64
N TYR A 4 17.06 -5.57 23.94
CA TYR A 4 17.09 -5.64 22.48
C TYR A 4 16.62 -4.32 21.85
N THR A 5 15.48 -3.78 22.29
CA THR A 5 14.95 -2.51 21.77
C THR A 5 15.92 -1.36 22.04
N GLN A 6 16.48 -1.28 23.26
CA GLN A 6 17.50 -0.30 23.62
C GLN A 6 18.74 -0.40 22.71
N LYS A 7 19.21 -1.62 22.42
CA LYS A 7 20.37 -1.82 21.53
C LYS A 7 20.10 -1.29 20.15
N ILE A 8 18.93 -1.64 19.54
CA ILE A 8 18.56 -1.17 18.20
C ILE A 8 18.43 0.35 18.16
N VAL A 9 17.69 0.94 19.11
CA VAL A 9 17.52 2.41 19.16
C VAL A 9 18.85 3.12 19.36
N SER A 10 19.74 2.59 20.23
CA SER A 10 21.07 3.17 20.45
C SER A 10 21.92 3.14 19.16
N MET A 11 21.85 2.04 18.40
CA MET A 11 22.53 1.95 17.10
C MET A 11 22.00 2.97 16.10
N MET A 12 20.66 3.09 15.96
CA MET A 12 20.06 4.08 15.07
C MET A 12 20.41 5.51 15.47
N LYS A 13 20.45 5.80 16.77
CA LYS A 13 20.87 7.11 17.30
C LYS A 13 22.35 7.39 17.01
N SER A 14 23.25 6.43 17.22
CA SER A 14 24.69 6.62 17.01
C SER A 14 25.03 6.89 15.55
N GLU A 15 24.24 6.36 14.62
CA GLU A 15 24.38 6.57 13.18
C GLU A 15 23.59 7.82 12.66
N GLY A 16 22.93 8.58 13.56
CA GLY A 16 22.17 9.77 13.18
C GLY A 16 20.96 9.50 12.29
N LEU A 17 20.30 8.34 12.42
CA LEU A 17 19.30 7.89 11.46
C LEU A 17 17.88 8.43 11.73
N TYR A 18 17.60 8.96 12.91
CA TYR A 18 16.28 9.54 13.19
C TYR A 18 16.10 10.92 12.55
N ALA A 19 14.89 11.24 12.11
CA ALA A 19 14.55 12.53 11.51
C ALA A 19 14.87 13.71 12.45
N SER A 20 14.75 13.53 13.77
CA SER A 20 15.19 14.48 14.79
C SER A 20 16.69 14.80 14.74
N GLN A 21 17.49 13.95 14.10
CA GLN A 21 18.93 14.10 13.89
C GLN A 21 19.27 14.44 12.42
N GLY A 22 18.27 14.63 11.55
CA GLY A 22 18.43 14.82 10.11
C GLY A 22 18.44 13.52 9.30
N GLY A 23 18.18 12.38 9.92
CA GLY A 23 18.14 11.05 9.30
C GLY A 23 16.80 10.70 8.66
N PRO A 24 16.70 9.54 8.02
CA PRO A 24 15.50 9.15 7.26
C PRO A 24 14.37 8.51 8.10
N ILE A 25 14.59 8.14 9.35
CA ILE A 25 13.59 7.48 10.20
C ILE A 25 12.62 8.52 10.75
N ILE A 26 11.38 8.50 10.27
CA ILE A 26 10.32 9.45 10.66
C ILE A 26 9.34 8.91 11.70
N LEU A 27 9.22 7.59 11.82
CA LEU A 27 8.33 6.88 12.73
C LEU A 27 9.03 5.66 13.30
N SER A 28 8.66 5.23 14.51
CA SER A 28 9.07 3.96 15.09
C SER A 28 7.85 3.18 15.56
N GLN A 29 7.87 1.86 15.41
CA GLN A 29 6.79 1.00 15.89
C GLN A 29 7.29 0.09 17.00
N ILE A 30 6.51 0.00 18.08
CA ILE A 30 6.66 -1.00 19.14
C ILE A 30 5.39 -1.83 19.18
N GLU A 31 5.52 -3.16 19.18
CA GLU A 31 4.44 -4.13 19.02
C GLU A 31 3.70 -4.08 17.68
N ASN A 32 3.19 -5.23 17.29
CA ASN A 32 2.39 -5.40 16.08
C ASN A 32 1.21 -6.31 16.35
N GLU A 33 -0.02 -5.78 16.23
CA GLU A 33 -1.27 -6.52 16.34
C GLU A 33 -1.46 -7.27 17.67
N TYR A 34 -0.81 -6.80 18.76
CA TYR A 34 -0.92 -7.44 20.07
C TYR A 34 -2.36 -7.50 20.58
N LYS A 35 -3.21 -6.52 20.21
CA LYS A 35 -4.64 -6.51 20.53
C LYS A 35 -5.37 -7.77 20.09
N ASN A 36 -4.91 -8.43 19.03
CA ASN A 36 -5.50 -9.67 18.55
C ASN A 36 -5.38 -10.83 19.57
N ILE A 37 -4.31 -10.81 20.37
CA ILE A 37 -4.01 -11.86 21.37
C ILE A 37 -4.06 -11.38 22.82
N GLU A 38 -4.22 -10.09 23.06
CA GLU A 38 -4.20 -9.48 24.40
C GLU A 38 -5.14 -10.18 25.38
N LYS A 39 -6.35 -10.55 24.92
CA LYS A 39 -7.35 -11.23 25.74
C LYS A 39 -6.87 -12.58 26.29
N ALA A 40 -5.95 -13.25 25.61
CA ALA A 40 -5.35 -14.51 26.08
C ALA A 40 -4.49 -14.32 27.34
N PHE A 41 -3.98 -13.10 27.54
CA PHE A 41 -3.16 -12.72 28.69
C PHE A 41 -3.97 -12.15 29.85
N ARG A 42 -5.31 -12.09 29.71
CA ARG A 42 -6.23 -11.64 30.75
C ARG A 42 -5.79 -10.31 31.37
N GLU A 43 -5.75 -10.22 32.72
CA GLU A 43 -5.33 -9.02 33.45
C GLU A 43 -3.88 -8.58 33.24
N LYS A 44 -3.05 -9.41 32.60
CA LYS A 44 -1.65 -9.07 32.28
C LYS A 44 -1.50 -8.35 30.92
N GLY A 45 -2.50 -8.41 30.07
CA GLY A 45 -2.47 -7.78 28.75
C GLY A 45 -2.31 -6.26 28.80
N PRO A 46 -3.26 -5.51 29.42
CA PRO A 46 -3.18 -4.06 29.47
C PRO A 46 -1.92 -3.50 30.17
N PRO A 47 -1.43 -4.05 31.30
CA PRO A 47 -0.16 -3.64 31.88
C PRO A 47 1.04 -3.84 30.95
N TYR A 48 1.03 -4.90 30.14
CA TYR A 48 2.08 -5.13 29.16
C TYR A 48 2.09 -4.05 28.06
N VAL A 49 0.92 -3.69 27.52
CA VAL A 49 0.79 -2.60 26.53
C VAL A 49 1.36 -1.31 27.07
N ARG A 50 0.99 -0.95 28.29
CA ARG A 50 1.48 0.25 28.98
C ARG A 50 2.99 0.22 29.13
N TRP A 51 3.53 -0.87 29.66
CA TRP A 51 4.97 -1.04 29.83
C TRP A 51 5.73 -0.95 28.50
N ALA A 52 5.23 -1.58 27.43
CA ALA A 52 5.88 -1.53 26.13
C ALA A 52 5.90 -0.10 25.55
N ALA A 53 4.80 0.64 25.70
CA ALA A 53 4.72 2.04 25.29
C ALA A 53 5.66 2.94 26.09
N GLU A 54 5.63 2.87 27.42
CA GLU A 54 6.49 3.65 28.31
C GLU A 54 7.97 3.37 28.06
N MET A 55 8.33 2.11 27.89
CA MET A 55 9.69 1.69 27.54
C MET A 55 10.15 2.29 26.20
N ALA A 56 9.30 2.23 25.18
CA ALA A 56 9.61 2.78 23.85
C ALA A 56 9.77 4.30 23.87
N VAL A 57 8.81 5.01 24.48
CA VAL A 57 8.85 6.48 24.62
C VAL A 57 10.07 6.93 25.43
N GLY A 58 10.42 6.22 26.51
CA GLY A 58 11.59 6.49 27.31
C GLY A 58 12.93 6.35 26.60
N LEU A 59 12.96 5.80 25.39
CA LEU A 59 14.17 5.77 24.56
C LEU A 59 14.43 7.08 23.80
N GLU A 60 13.51 8.06 23.86
CA GLU A 60 13.69 9.43 23.37
C GLU A 60 14.27 9.52 21.95
N THR A 61 13.61 8.86 20.99
CA THR A 61 14.05 8.84 19.57
C THR A 61 13.83 10.18 18.85
N GLY A 62 12.99 11.07 19.43
CA GLY A 62 12.60 12.33 18.82
C GLY A 62 11.68 12.19 17.61
N VAL A 63 11.17 10.97 17.35
CA VAL A 63 10.13 10.67 16.35
C VAL A 63 8.96 9.96 17.02
N PRO A 64 7.72 10.06 16.48
CA PRO A 64 6.55 9.40 17.06
C PRO A 64 6.70 7.86 17.12
N TRP A 65 6.13 7.28 18.16
CA TRP A 65 5.96 5.84 18.29
C TRP A 65 4.54 5.43 17.91
N VAL A 66 4.43 4.29 17.25
CA VAL A 66 3.18 3.69 16.77
C VAL A 66 3.01 2.29 17.37
N MET A 67 1.79 1.94 17.72
CA MET A 67 1.35 0.55 17.97
C MET A 67 0.26 0.20 16.97
N CYS A 68 0.47 -0.87 16.21
CA CYS A 68 -0.52 -1.29 15.23
C CYS A 68 -1.64 -2.10 15.89
N LYS A 69 -2.87 -1.72 15.54
CA LYS A 69 -4.13 -2.28 16.07
C LYS A 69 -4.16 -2.32 17.59
N GLN A 70 -3.74 -1.22 18.24
CA GLN A 70 -3.77 -1.09 19.68
C GLN A 70 -4.53 0.19 20.05
N ASP A 71 -5.85 0.11 20.09
CA ASP A 71 -6.76 1.24 20.33
C ASP A 71 -6.64 1.83 21.75
N ASP A 72 -6.13 1.05 22.70
CA ASP A 72 -5.84 1.44 24.07
C ASP A 72 -4.36 1.76 24.33
N ALA A 73 -3.57 1.96 23.27
CA ALA A 73 -2.19 2.41 23.41
C ALA A 73 -2.15 3.76 24.17
N PRO A 74 -1.33 3.88 25.25
CA PRO A 74 -1.27 5.10 26.04
C PRO A 74 -0.57 6.23 25.29
N ASP A 75 -0.88 7.48 25.68
CA ASP A 75 -0.19 8.65 25.15
C ASP A 75 1.32 8.61 25.44
N PRO A 76 2.15 9.09 24.49
CA PRO A 76 1.85 9.71 23.21
C PRO A 76 1.77 8.72 22.02
N VAL A 77 1.77 7.42 22.28
CA VAL A 77 1.81 6.37 21.23
C VAL A 77 0.56 6.44 20.36
N ILE A 78 0.75 6.32 19.04
CA ILE A 78 -0.30 6.44 18.03
C ILE A 78 -0.81 5.04 17.68
N ASN A 79 -2.14 4.84 17.75
CA ASN A 79 -2.78 3.65 17.20
C ASN A 79 -2.79 3.70 15.66
N ALA A 80 -2.43 2.59 15.01
CA ALA A 80 -2.45 2.46 13.56
C ALA A 80 -3.33 1.30 13.10
N CYS A 81 -3.72 1.32 11.83
CA CYS A 81 -4.51 0.26 11.21
C CYS A 81 -3.67 -0.66 10.32
N ASN A 82 -4.00 -1.97 10.35
CA ASN A 82 -3.51 -2.97 9.39
C ASN A 82 -4.70 -3.65 8.70
N GLY A 83 -4.52 -4.03 7.45
CA GLY A 83 -5.47 -4.82 6.69
C GLY A 83 -5.77 -4.23 5.32
N MET A 84 -6.81 -4.75 4.65
CA MET A 84 -7.18 -4.35 3.28
C MET A 84 -8.12 -3.15 3.23
N ARG A 85 -8.85 -2.80 4.32
CA ARG A 85 -10.04 -1.95 4.28
C ARG A 85 -10.10 -0.91 5.38
N CYS A 86 -8.98 -0.34 5.79
CA CYS A 86 -8.91 0.65 6.88
C CYS A 86 -9.77 1.91 6.64
N GLY A 87 -10.11 2.22 5.39
CA GLY A 87 -11.07 3.28 5.06
C GLY A 87 -12.53 2.94 5.37
N GLU A 88 -12.90 1.64 5.34
CA GLU A 88 -14.29 1.19 5.57
C GLU A 88 -14.56 0.79 7.02
N ILE A 89 -13.63 0.10 7.67
CA ILE A 89 -13.80 -0.42 9.03
C ILE A 89 -13.93 0.70 10.07
N ASN A 90 -14.44 0.33 11.25
CA ASN A 90 -14.53 1.26 12.37
C ASN A 90 -13.13 1.46 13.02
N PHE A 91 -12.22 2.07 12.25
CA PHE A 91 -10.91 2.51 12.73
C PHE A 91 -10.94 4.02 12.99
N ALA A 92 -10.36 4.42 14.12
CA ALA A 92 -10.07 5.80 14.44
C ALA A 92 -8.72 5.88 15.19
N PRO A 93 -8.03 7.03 15.14
CA PRO A 93 -6.92 7.29 16.05
C PRO A 93 -7.35 7.13 17.50
N ASN A 94 -6.44 6.75 18.39
CA ASN A 94 -6.70 6.60 19.83
C ASN A 94 -6.82 7.94 20.58
N SER A 95 -6.72 9.08 19.87
CA SER A 95 -6.99 10.43 20.40
C SER A 95 -7.35 11.38 19.26
N PRO A 96 -8.22 12.39 19.46
CA PRO A 96 -8.65 13.32 18.40
C PRO A 96 -7.52 14.16 17.77
N ASN A 97 -6.43 14.37 18.49
CA ASN A 97 -5.26 15.14 18.06
C ASN A 97 -4.19 14.28 17.38
N LYS A 98 -4.42 12.98 17.22
CA LYS A 98 -3.49 12.06 16.54
C LYS A 98 -3.90 11.81 15.09
N PRO A 99 -2.94 11.60 14.19
CA PRO A 99 -3.22 11.30 12.79
C PRO A 99 -3.80 9.90 12.60
N ALA A 100 -4.61 9.73 11.55
CA ALA A 100 -5.00 8.40 11.07
C ALA A 100 -3.85 7.81 10.25
N ILE A 101 -3.31 6.68 10.70
CA ILE A 101 -2.16 5.98 10.12
C ILE A 101 -2.56 4.57 9.69
N TRP A 102 -2.17 4.19 8.47
CA TRP A 102 -2.34 2.83 7.93
C TRP A 102 -0.96 2.20 7.71
N THR A 103 -0.49 1.46 8.69
CA THR A 103 0.86 0.86 8.72
C THR A 103 1.02 -0.35 7.82
N GLU A 104 -0.06 -1.10 7.58
CA GLU A 104 -0.05 -2.21 6.64
C GLU A 104 -1.30 -2.19 5.75
N ASN A 105 -1.19 -1.58 4.57
CA ASN A 105 -2.17 -1.76 3.50
C ASN A 105 -1.78 -3.00 2.71
N TRP A 106 -2.47 -4.11 2.96
CA TRP A 106 -2.18 -5.39 2.31
C TRP A 106 -2.54 -5.35 0.84
N THR A 107 -1.52 -5.29 -0.01
CA THR A 107 -1.66 -5.21 -1.48
C THR A 107 -2.11 -6.54 -2.12
N SER A 108 -1.99 -7.61 -1.38
CA SER A 108 -2.43 -8.97 -1.64
C SER A 108 -2.45 -9.72 -0.31
N PHE A 109 -1.99 -10.97 -0.32
CA PHE A 109 -1.65 -11.75 0.86
C PHE A 109 -0.57 -12.78 0.49
N TYR A 110 0.04 -13.43 1.47
CA TYR A 110 0.90 -14.57 1.17
C TYR A 110 0.06 -15.75 0.65
N GLN A 111 0.57 -16.44 -0.34
CA GLN A 111 -0.08 -17.61 -0.90
C GLN A 111 0.36 -18.87 -0.15
N VAL A 112 -0.57 -19.81 0.02
CA VAL A 112 -0.35 -21.04 0.78
C VAL A 112 -0.46 -22.22 -0.18
N TYR A 113 0.45 -23.18 -0.07
CA TYR A 113 0.40 -24.40 -0.88
C TYR A 113 -0.93 -25.14 -0.68
N GLY A 114 -1.54 -25.54 -1.80
CA GLY A 114 -2.79 -26.28 -1.82
C GLY A 114 -4.07 -25.46 -1.62
N ASN A 115 -3.95 -24.13 -1.45
CA ASN A 115 -5.10 -23.23 -1.35
C ASN A 115 -5.29 -22.43 -2.65
N ASP A 116 -6.51 -21.92 -2.85
CA ASP A 116 -6.80 -21.00 -3.92
C ASP A 116 -5.99 -19.71 -3.77
N THR A 117 -5.55 -19.15 -4.90
CA THR A 117 -4.79 -17.90 -4.92
C THR A 117 -5.65 -16.74 -4.45
N LEU A 118 -5.23 -16.07 -3.40
CA LEU A 118 -5.88 -14.86 -2.91
C LEU A 118 -5.43 -13.66 -3.75
N MET A 119 -6.39 -13.09 -4.48
CA MET A 119 -6.16 -11.95 -5.37
C MET A 119 -6.81 -10.70 -4.80
N ARG A 120 -6.08 -9.58 -4.89
CA ARG A 120 -6.62 -8.24 -4.64
C ARG A 120 -6.32 -7.36 -5.86
N SER A 121 -7.37 -6.79 -6.48
CA SER A 121 -7.21 -5.99 -7.69
C SER A 121 -6.58 -4.62 -7.42
N ALA A 122 -6.06 -4.00 -8.47
CA ALA A 122 -5.52 -2.64 -8.41
C ALA A 122 -6.59 -1.63 -8.02
N GLU A 123 -7.80 -1.81 -8.57
CA GLU A 123 -8.97 -0.95 -8.34
C GLU A 123 -9.41 -1.01 -6.87
N ASP A 124 -9.43 -2.22 -6.26
CA ASP A 124 -9.78 -2.38 -4.85
C ASP A 124 -8.77 -1.68 -3.95
N ILE A 125 -7.47 -1.82 -4.22
CA ILE A 125 -6.43 -1.10 -3.45
C ILE A 125 -6.62 0.40 -3.60
N ALA A 126 -6.76 0.90 -4.83
CA ALA A 126 -6.91 2.32 -5.11
C ALA A 126 -8.17 2.92 -4.45
N PHE A 127 -9.30 2.19 -4.50
CA PHE A 127 -10.54 2.59 -3.83
C PHE A 127 -10.34 2.77 -2.33
N HIS A 128 -9.74 1.78 -1.66
CA HIS A 128 -9.56 1.82 -0.21
C HIS A 128 -8.52 2.86 0.24
N VAL A 129 -7.48 3.12 -0.56
CA VAL A 129 -6.52 4.20 -0.31
C VAL A 129 -7.20 5.56 -0.42
N ALA A 130 -7.91 5.82 -1.51
CA ALA A 130 -8.63 7.08 -1.70
C ALA A 130 -9.71 7.29 -0.63
N LEU A 131 -10.43 6.21 -0.26
CA LEU A 131 -11.43 6.25 0.81
C LEU A 131 -10.82 6.56 2.17
N PHE A 132 -9.67 5.98 2.50
CA PHE A 132 -8.97 6.24 3.77
C PHE A 132 -8.57 7.70 3.88
N ILE A 133 -8.03 8.28 2.81
CA ILE A 133 -7.66 9.70 2.76
C ILE A 133 -8.91 10.57 2.91
N ALA A 134 -9.95 10.32 2.10
CA ALA A 134 -11.14 11.15 2.07
C ALA A 134 -11.98 11.04 3.35
N ARG A 135 -12.27 9.82 3.82
CA ARG A 135 -13.22 9.55 4.91
C ARG A 135 -12.60 9.62 6.29
N LYS A 136 -11.33 9.18 6.43
CA LYS A 136 -10.62 9.11 7.70
C LYS A 136 -9.65 10.28 7.92
N ASN A 137 -9.56 11.19 6.96
CA ASN A 137 -8.51 12.22 6.92
C ASN A 137 -7.12 11.58 7.09
N GLY A 138 -6.90 10.48 6.33
CA GLY A 138 -5.73 9.63 6.44
C GLY A 138 -4.45 10.38 6.11
N SER A 139 -3.47 10.34 7.02
CA SER A 139 -2.23 11.09 6.93
C SER A 139 -1.04 10.27 6.43
N TYR A 140 -1.09 8.94 6.59
CA TYR A 140 0.00 8.05 6.22
C TYR A 140 -0.54 6.68 5.81
N ILE A 141 -0.01 6.15 4.70
CA ILE A 141 -0.31 4.81 4.19
C ILE A 141 0.99 4.14 3.79
N ASN A 142 1.24 2.97 4.36
CA ASN A 142 2.33 2.08 3.98
C ASN A 142 1.78 0.81 3.33
N TYR A 143 2.25 0.47 2.13
CA TYR A 143 1.86 -0.78 1.48
C TYR A 143 2.64 -1.95 2.05
N TYR A 144 1.93 -2.97 2.48
CA TYR A 144 2.48 -4.22 2.97
C TYR A 144 1.89 -5.40 2.17
N MET A 145 2.62 -6.03 1.22
CA MET A 145 3.96 -5.65 0.76
C MET A 145 3.86 -4.90 -0.56
N TYR A 146 4.76 -3.97 -0.81
CA TYR A 146 4.95 -3.41 -2.14
C TYR A 146 5.84 -4.32 -2.99
N HIS A 147 6.82 -4.95 -2.34
CA HIS A 147 7.70 -6.01 -2.85
C HIS A 147 7.90 -7.03 -1.72
N GLY A 148 7.47 -8.26 -1.91
CA GLY A 148 7.53 -9.30 -0.89
C GLY A 148 8.88 -10.02 -0.85
N GLY A 149 9.55 -10.13 -1.99
CA GLY A 149 10.80 -10.87 -2.11
C GLY A 149 10.63 -12.40 -2.02
N THR A 150 11.71 -13.08 -1.67
CA THR A 150 11.81 -14.54 -1.67
C THR A 150 11.88 -15.11 -0.25
N ASN A 151 10.99 -16.04 0.06
CA ASN A 151 11.06 -16.89 1.26
C ASN A 151 12.03 -18.05 1.00
N PHE A 152 13.34 -17.77 1.07
CA PHE A 152 14.40 -18.70 0.74
C PHE A 152 14.32 -19.98 1.59
N GLY A 153 14.34 -21.13 0.93
CA GLY A 153 14.24 -22.43 1.56
C GLY A 153 12.95 -22.65 2.36
N ARG A 154 11.98 -21.73 2.27
CA ARG A 154 10.75 -21.69 3.09
C ARG A 154 11.04 -21.62 4.59
N THR A 155 12.15 -20.98 4.95
CA THR A 155 12.64 -20.92 6.34
C THR A 155 11.80 -19.97 7.20
N ALA A 156 11.23 -18.92 6.60
CA ALA A 156 10.31 -18.01 7.33
C ALA A 156 8.98 -18.69 7.66
N ALA A 157 8.40 -19.46 6.70
CA ALA A 157 7.21 -20.28 6.93
C ALA A 157 7.13 -21.37 5.86
N SER A 158 7.09 -22.64 6.30
CA SER A 158 7.14 -23.81 5.42
C SER A 158 5.87 -24.03 4.59
N PHE A 159 4.73 -23.48 5.00
CA PHE A 159 3.43 -23.61 4.33
C PHE A 159 3.20 -22.54 3.24
N MET A 160 3.98 -21.46 3.25
CA MET A 160 3.89 -20.41 2.24
C MET A 160 4.74 -20.73 1.01
N ILE A 161 4.30 -20.25 -0.17
CA ILE A 161 5.10 -20.34 -1.38
C ILE A 161 6.38 -19.49 -1.26
N THR A 162 7.35 -19.72 -2.13
CA THR A 162 8.64 -19.01 -2.07
C THR A 162 8.54 -17.54 -2.40
N SER A 163 7.66 -17.14 -3.33
CA SER A 163 7.38 -15.72 -3.60
C SER A 163 6.46 -15.16 -2.54
N TYR A 164 7.02 -14.46 -1.55
CA TYR A 164 6.21 -13.81 -0.51
C TYR A 164 5.42 -12.65 -1.08
N TYR A 165 4.11 -12.60 -0.83
CA TYR A 165 3.21 -11.63 -1.46
C TYR A 165 3.35 -11.63 -2.99
N ASP A 166 3.19 -12.79 -3.61
CA ASP A 166 3.36 -12.99 -5.05
C ASP A 166 2.57 -12.00 -5.92
N GLN A 167 1.42 -11.51 -5.44
CA GLN A 167 0.57 -10.55 -6.14
C GLN A 167 0.80 -9.08 -5.72
N ALA A 168 1.95 -8.77 -5.13
CA ALA A 168 2.35 -7.39 -4.81
C ALA A 168 2.57 -6.52 -6.08
N PRO A 169 2.62 -5.18 -5.96
CA PRO A 169 2.91 -4.28 -7.09
C PRO A 169 4.24 -4.54 -7.80
N LEU A 170 5.23 -5.07 -7.09
CA LEU A 170 6.46 -5.60 -7.67
C LEU A 170 6.49 -7.12 -7.49
N ASP A 171 6.98 -7.84 -8.48
CA ASP A 171 7.19 -9.28 -8.39
C ASP A 171 8.41 -9.62 -7.52
N GLU A 172 8.67 -10.93 -7.31
CA GLU A 172 9.77 -11.44 -6.50
C GLU A 172 11.15 -10.86 -6.89
N TYR A 173 11.33 -10.53 -8.17
CA TYR A 173 12.58 -10.00 -8.73
C TYR A 173 12.61 -8.47 -8.81
N GLY A 174 11.57 -7.79 -8.31
CA GLY A 174 11.45 -6.34 -8.35
C GLY A 174 10.93 -5.78 -9.67
N LEU A 175 10.41 -6.62 -10.57
CA LEU A 175 9.81 -6.18 -11.82
C LEU A 175 8.38 -5.68 -11.59
N LEU A 176 7.96 -4.72 -12.43
CA LEU A 176 6.64 -4.09 -12.33
C LEU A 176 5.51 -5.08 -12.64
N ARG A 177 4.57 -5.22 -11.72
CA ARG A 177 3.37 -6.03 -11.92
C ARG A 177 2.21 -5.12 -12.33
N GLU A 178 1.94 -5.11 -13.63
CA GLU A 178 0.78 -4.38 -14.16
C GLU A 178 -0.53 -5.20 -14.07
N PRO A 179 -1.68 -4.54 -13.92
CA PRO A 179 -1.89 -3.09 -13.87
C PRO A 179 -1.65 -2.48 -12.47
N LYS A 180 -1.33 -3.28 -11.46
CA LYS A 180 -1.29 -2.86 -10.05
C LYS A 180 -0.28 -1.74 -9.82
N TRP A 181 0.94 -1.88 -10.32
CA TRP A 181 1.97 -0.85 -10.15
C TRP A 181 1.59 0.48 -10.83
N GLY A 182 1.20 0.42 -12.10
CA GLY A 182 0.87 1.62 -12.88
C GLY A 182 -0.35 2.35 -12.32
N HIS A 183 -1.41 1.60 -11.97
CA HIS A 183 -2.62 2.19 -11.40
C HIS A 183 -2.37 2.88 -10.05
N LEU A 184 -1.57 2.28 -9.18
CA LEU A 184 -1.18 2.91 -7.90
C LEU A 184 -0.28 4.12 -8.12
N LYS A 185 0.62 4.11 -9.11
CA LYS A 185 1.43 5.27 -9.47
C LYS A 185 0.55 6.46 -9.91
N GLU A 186 -0.46 6.22 -10.73
CA GLU A 186 -1.42 7.26 -11.15
C GLU A 186 -2.26 7.76 -9.97
N LEU A 187 -2.71 6.88 -9.09
CA LEU A 187 -3.37 7.27 -7.83
C LEU A 187 -2.50 8.21 -7.00
N HIS A 188 -1.22 7.86 -6.80
CA HIS A 188 -0.30 8.70 -6.01
C HIS A 188 -0.09 10.07 -6.66
N ALA A 189 -0.01 10.14 -7.99
CA ALA A 189 0.09 11.41 -8.71
C ALA A 189 -1.15 12.28 -8.48
N ALA A 190 -2.35 11.70 -8.58
CA ALA A 190 -3.60 12.40 -8.31
C ALA A 190 -3.71 12.91 -6.86
N ILE A 191 -3.34 12.09 -5.87
CA ILE A 191 -3.31 12.49 -4.46
C ILE A 191 -2.30 13.60 -4.22
N LYS A 192 -1.11 13.52 -4.85
CA LYS A 192 -0.10 14.56 -4.75
C LYS A 192 -0.58 15.92 -5.27
N MET A 193 -1.42 15.95 -6.31
CA MET A 193 -2.05 17.19 -6.78
C MET A 193 -2.97 17.81 -5.72
N CYS A 194 -3.57 16.99 -4.85
CA CYS A 194 -4.42 17.43 -3.75
C CYS A 194 -3.65 17.73 -2.45
N SER A 195 -2.34 17.47 -2.35
CA SER A 195 -1.61 17.38 -1.09
C SER A 195 -1.71 18.63 -0.22
N GLN A 196 -1.56 19.82 -0.81
CA GLN A 196 -1.63 21.07 -0.07
C GLN A 196 -2.99 21.26 0.59
N ILE A 197 -4.07 21.05 -0.17
CA ILE A 197 -5.43 21.25 0.36
C ILE A 197 -5.85 20.12 1.32
N LEU A 198 -5.33 18.92 1.17
CA LEU A 198 -5.55 17.83 2.11
C LEU A 198 -4.90 18.09 3.48
N LEU A 199 -3.77 18.81 3.50
CA LEU A 199 -3.02 19.13 4.73
C LEU A 199 -3.57 20.38 5.44
N SER A 200 -4.09 21.37 4.72
CA SER A 200 -4.50 22.66 5.29
C SER A 200 -5.99 22.94 5.20
N GLY A 201 -6.72 22.23 4.37
CA GLY A 201 -8.14 22.49 4.12
C GLY A 201 -9.07 21.90 5.17
N THR A 202 -10.23 22.52 5.32
CA THR A 202 -11.31 22.01 6.18
C THR A 202 -12.10 20.93 5.45
N PRO A 203 -12.18 19.69 5.98
CA PRO A 203 -12.96 18.62 5.38
C PRO A 203 -14.46 18.80 5.64
N SER A 204 -15.26 18.45 4.63
CA SER A 204 -16.71 18.32 4.74
C SER A 204 -17.19 17.14 3.92
N ASN A 205 -18.34 16.57 4.25
CA ASN A 205 -18.94 15.51 3.47
C ASN A 205 -20.44 15.64 3.41
N PHE A 206 -21.03 15.17 2.31
CA PHE A 206 -22.49 15.16 2.11
C PHE A 206 -22.89 14.07 1.10
N SER A 207 -24.15 13.66 1.20
CA SER A 207 -24.74 12.71 0.26
C SER A 207 -25.05 13.38 -1.08
N LEU A 208 -24.73 12.71 -2.18
CA LEU A 208 -25.13 13.09 -3.52
C LEU A 208 -26.36 12.29 -3.98
N ALA A 209 -26.48 11.03 -3.51
CA ALA A 209 -27.62 10.13 -3.71
C ALA A 209 -27.51 8.98 -2.68
N GLN A 210 -28.35 7.94 -2.82
CA GLN A 210 -28.46 6.83 -1.86
C GLN A 210 -27.11 6.15 -1.53
N PHE A 211 -26.28 5.89 -2.56
CA PHE A 211 -24.98 5.23 -2.42
C PHE A 211 -23.81 6.14 -2.82
N GLN A 212 -24.07 7.39 -3.16
CA GLN A 212 -23.07 8.33 -3.66
C GLN A 212 -22.83 9.43 -2.64
N GLN A 213 -21.56 9.73 -2.39
CA GLN A 213 -21.09 10.70 -1.40
C GLN A 213 -20.00 11.58 -2.00
N ALA A 214 -19.94 12.84 -1.54
CA ALA A 214 -18.83 13.74 -1.78
C ALA A 214 -18.07 13.98 -0.47
N TYR A 215 -16.75 13.89 -0.52
CA TYR A 215 -15.84 14.40 0.50
C TYR A 215 -15.08 15.56 -0.12
N VAL A 216 -15.14 16.72 0.51
CA VAL A 216 -14.63 17.97 -0.04
C VAL A 216 -13.73 18.65 0.98
N PHE A 217 -12.54 19.02 0.55
CA PHE A 217 -11.58 19.79 1.33
C PHE A 217 -11.51 21.20 0.75
N ARG A 218 -11.70 22.23 1.58
CA ARG A 218 -11.71 23.63 1.17
C ARG A 218 -10.69 24.44 1.93
N GLY A 219 -9.91 25.25 1.22
CA GLY A 219 -8.98 26.22 1.80
C GLY A 219 -9.52 27.64 1.77
N ASP A 220 -8.94 28.52 2.55
CA ASP A 220 -9.34 29.94 2.70
C ASP A 220 -9.24 30.73 1.40
N SER A 221 -8.32 30.36 0.49
CA SER A 221 -8.10 31.00 -0.78
C SER A 221 -9.05 30.54 -1.91
N GLY A 222 -10.10 29.76 -1.58
CA GLY A 222 -10.97 29.15 -2.58
C GLY A 222 -10.39 27.86 -3.20
N ALA A 223 -9.19 27.42 -2.79
CA ALA A 223 -8.65 26.13 -3.18
C ALA A 223 -9.57 25.00 -2.70
N CYS A 224 -9.72 23.96 -3.53
CA CYS A 224 -10.69 22.91 -3.31
C CYS A 224 -10.21 21.59 -3.89
N ALA A 225 -10.37 20.49 -3.14
CA ALA A 225 -10.24 19.13 -3.67
C ALA A 225 -11.47 18.31 -3.29
N ALA A 226 -11.93 17.45 -4.18
CA ALA A 226 -13.09 16.59 -3.95
C ALA A 226 -12.83 15.13 -4.32
N PHE A 227 -13.47 14.25 -3.56
CA PHE A 227 -13.52 12.82 -3.78
C PHE A 227 -15.01 12.44 -3.94
N LEU A 228 -15.43 12.09 -5.16
CA LEU A 228 -16.79 11.67 -5.44
C LEU A 228 -16.83 10.13 -5.43
N ILE A 229 -17.61 9.58 -4.52
CA ILE A 229 -17.63 8.15 -4.21
C ILE A 229 -18.93 7.53 -4.68
N ASN A 230 -18.84 6.42 -5.40
CA ASN A 230 -19.93 5.48 -5.62
C ASN A 230 -19.71 4.20 -4.81
N ASN A 231 -20.51 4.00 -3.77
CA ASN A 231 -20.47 2.79 -2.93
C ASN A 231 -21.29 1.63 -3.52
N ASP A 232 -22.12 1.85 -4.55
CA ASP A 232 -22.80 0.77 -5.24
C ASP A 232 -21.77 -0.10 -5.96
N GLY A 233 -21.75 -1.39 -5.63
CA GLY A 233 -20.81 -2.34 -6.23
C GLY A 233 -21.24 -2.89 -7.59
N LYS A 234 -22.43 -2.51 -8.08
CA LYS A 234 -23.03 -3.10 -9.28
C LYS A 234 -23.36 -2.09 -10.36
N GLN A 235 -23.77 -0.86 -9.99
CA GLN A 235 -24.30 0.10 -10.93
C GLN A 235 -23.50 1.40 -10.95
N SER A 236 -23.26 1.92 -12.17
CA SER A 236 -22.81 3.30 -12.36
C SER A 236 -23.87 4.28 -11.94
N ALA A 237 -23.47 5.45 -11.49
CA ALA A 237 -24.37 6.54 -11.12
C ALA A 237 -23.92 7.85 -11.75
N THR A 238 -24.87 8.63 -12.24
CA THR A 238 -24.64 10.02 -12.65
C THR A 238 -25.05 10.93 -11.51
N VAL A 239 -24.14 11.77 -11.03
CA VAL A 239 -24.37 12.70 -9.91
C VAL A 239 -24.15 14.14 -10.33
N GLN A 240 -24.85 15.05 -9.68
CA GLN A 240 -24.61 16.50 -9.80
C GLN A 240 -23.73 16.97 -8.67
N PHE A 241 -22.62 17.62 -9.01
CA PHE A 241 -21.70 18.23 -8.05
C PHE A 241 -21.19 19.57 -8.62
N GLN A 242 -21.38 20.67 -7.87
CA GLN A 242 -20.97 22.03 -8.28
C GLN A 242 -21.38 22.41 -9.72
N ASN A 243 -22.67 22.26 -10.06
CA ASN A 243 -23.22 22.57 -11.38
C ASN A 243 -22.68 21.73 -12.56
N SER A 244 -21.95 20.66 -12.27
CA SER A 244 -21.46 19.72 -13.28
C SER A 244 -21.96 18.31 -13.02
N SER A 245 -22.14 17.54 -14.10
CA SER A 245 -22.57 16.15 -14.05
C SER A 245 -21.36 15.22 -14.13
N TYR A 246 -21.31 14.22 -13.26
CA TYR A 246 -20.21 13.24 -13.19
C TYR A 246 -20.76 11.82 -13.24
N GLU A 247 -20.20 11.01 -14.12
CA GLU A 247 -20.44 9.57 -14.14
C GLU A 247 -19.45 8.87 -13.21
N LEU A 248 -19.98 8.14 -12.24
CA LEU A 248 -19.22 7.37 -11.26
C LEU A 248 -19.43 5.86 -11.52
N PRO A 249 -18.41 5.13 -11.97
CA PRO A 249 -18.47 3.68 -12.11
C PRO A 249 -18.84 2.97 -10.81
N PRO A 250 -19.25 1.71 -10.86
CA PRO A 250 -19.52 0.92 -9.66
C PRO A 250 -18.30 0.86 -8.75
N LYS A 251 -18.51 0.92 -7.43
CA LYS A 251 -17.46 0.82 -6.40
C LYS A 251 -16.21 1.64 -6.76
N SER A 252 -16.39 2.93 -7.00
CA SER A 252 -15.30 3.81 -7.44
C SER A 252 -15.25 5.14 -6.72
N ILE A 253 -14.09 5.78 -6.80
CA ILE A 253 -13.84 7.14 -6.34
C ILE A 253 -13.21 7.94 -7.46
N SER A 254 -13.82 9.06 -7.83
CA SER A 254 -13.23 10.07 -8.70
C SER A 254 -12.51 11.13 -7.87
N ILE A 255 -11.27 11.47 -8.23
CA ILE A 255 -10.45 12.49 -7.56
C ILE A 255 -10.41 13.75 -8.40
N LEU A 256 -10.80 14.89 -7.79
CA LEU A 256 -10.92 16.20 -8.41
C LEU A 256 -10.04 17.21 -7.61
N PRO A 257 -8.80 17.50 -8.04
CA PRO A 257 -7.88 18.40 -7.30
C PRO A 257 -8.34 19.87 -7.26
N ASP A 258 -9.26 20.25 -8.16
CA ASP A 258 -9.82 21.58 -8.30
C ASP A 258 -11.34 21.62 -8.06
N CYS A 259 -11.93 20.54 -7.53
CA CYS A 259 -13.36 20.32 -7.41
C CYS A 259 -14.15 20.35 -8.73
N LYS A 260 -13.50 20.26 -9.87
CA LYS A 260 -14.11 20.34 -11.22
C LYS A 260 -13.65 19.24 -12.15
N THR A 261 -12.33 19.03 -12.24
CA THR A 261 -11.72 18.14 -13.22
C THR A 261 -11.39 16.80 -12.61
N VAL A 262 -11.96 15.72 -13.13
CA VAL A 262 -11.59 14.35 -12.74
C VAL A 262 -10.21 14.02 -13.34
N VAL A 263 -9.20 13.85 -12.49
CA VAL A 263 -7.85 13.46 -12.91
C VAL A 263 -7.57 11.97 -12.75
N PHE A 264 -8.33 11.30 -11.90
CA PHE A 264 -8.19 9.87 -11.64
C PHE A 264 -9.53 9.27 -11.18
N ASN A 265 -9.80 8.03 -11.58
CA ASN A 265 -10.90 7.23 -11.03
C ASN A 265 -10.39 5.83 -10.67
N THR A 266 -10.69 5.38 -9.47
CA THR A 266 -10.14 4.13 -8.91
C THR A 266 -10.58 2.86 -9.63
N ALA A 267 -11.70 2.87 -10.38
CA ALA A 267 -12.17 1.72 -11.16
C ALA A 267 -11.69 1.73 -12.62
N LYS A 268 -11.01 2.80 -13.06
CA LYS A 268 -10.52 2.93 -14.45
C LYS A 268 -9.02 2.60 -14.49
N ALA A 269 -8.65 1.36 -14.17
CA ALA A 269 -7.29 0.88 -14.39
C ALA A 269 -7.03 0.79 -15.90
N SER A 270 -6.10 1.60 -16.39
CA SER A 270 -5.69 1.57 -17.81
C SER A 270 -4.87 0.33 -18.08
N SER A 271 -5.52 -0.77 -18.48
CA SER A 271 -4.82 -1.89 -19.13
C SER A 271 -4.25 -1.50 -20.50
N ASP A 272 -4.77 -0.42 -21.08
CA ASP A 272 -4.55 -0.08 -22.49
C ASP A 272 -3.40 0.89 -22.76
N ARG A 273 -2.78 1.46 -21.71
CA ARG A 273 -1.65 2.40 -21.90
C ARG A 273 -0.30 1.75 -22.15
N PHE A 274 -0.20 0.40 -22.08
CA PHE A 274 1.05 -0.33 -22.27
C PHE A 274 1.07 -1.48 -23.28
N PRO A 275 0.19 -1.56 -24.30
CA PRO A 275 0.41 -2.52 -25.38
C PRO A 275 1.74 -2.26 -26.08
N PHE A 276 2.19 -0.98 -26.11
CA PHE A 276 3.41 -0.57 -26.80
C PHE A 276 4.70 -0.94 -26.06
N LEU A 277 4.72 -0.88 -24.70
CA LEU A 277 5.92 -1.25 -23.94
C LEU A 277 6.13 -2.79 -23.88
N ILE A 278 5.06 -3.57 -23.83
CA ILE A 278 5.17 -5.02 -23.93
C ILE A 278 5.63 -5.42 -25.35
N SER A 279 5.13 -4.74 -26.38
CA SER A 279 5.57 -4.90 -27.77
C SER A 279 7.02 -4.45 -27.97
N GLN A 280 7.43 -3.28 -27.42
CA GLN A 280 8.82 -2.81 -27.52
C GLN A 280 9.79 -3.65 -26.70
N ARG A 281 9.41 -4.14 -25.50
CA ARG A 281 10.27 -5.08 -24.75
C ARG A 281 10.41 -6.41 -25.47
N ARG A 282 9.36 -6.91 -26.15
CA ARG A 282 9.48 -8.08 -27.02
C ARG A 282 10.40 -7.79 -28.20
N ILE A 283 10.31 -6.61 -28.83
CA ILE A 283 11.15 -6.21 -29.96
C ILE A 283 12.60 -5.96 -29.50
N LEU A 284 12.83 -5.28 -28.37
CA LEU A 284 14.18 -5.08 -27.81
C LEU A 284 14.82 -6.42 -27.38
N PHE A 285 14.05 -7.32 -26.78
CA PHE A 285 14.51 -8.64 -26.40
C PHE A 285 14.84 -9.49 -27.64
N TYR A 286 14.01 -9.45 -28.68
CA TYR A 286 14.29 -10.07 -29.96
C TYR A 286 15.49 -9.45 -30.67
N HIS A 287 15.65 -8.13 -30.63
CA HIS A 287 16.78 -7.44 -31.24
C HIS A 287 18.10 -7.74 -30.50
N PHE A 288 18.07 -7.71 -29.18
CA PHE A 288 19.22 -8.11 -28.35
C PHE A 288 19.62 -9.57 -28.58
N MET A 289 18.63 -10.45 -28.76
CA MET A 289 18.84 -11.87 -29.00
C MET A 289 19.36 -12.15 -30.41
N LEU A 290 19.05 -11.30 -31.41
CA LEU A 290 19.55 -11.44 -32.80
C LEU A 290 21.03 -11.03 -32.95
N GLU A 291 21.55 -10.22 -32.01
CA GLU A 291 22.95 -9.79 -32.04
C GLU A 291 23.92 -10.73 -31.30
N THR A 292 23.42 -11.70 -30.54
CA THR A 292 24.27 -12.68 -29.84
C THR A 292 24.30 -14.04 -30.53
N LYS A 293 25.50 -14.55 -30.79
CA LYS A 293 25.71 -15.87 -31.45
C LYS A 293 25.17 -17.10 -30.68
N SER A 294 24.51 -16.92 -29.54
CA SER A 294 23.94 -17.99 -28.69
C SER A 294 22.43 -18.21 -28.86
N ILE A 295 21.80 -17.65 -29.86
CA ILE A 295 20.35 -17.66 -30.10
C ILE A 295 19.76 -19.06 -30.22
N THR A 296 20.46 -19.99 -30.88
CA THR A 296 19.93 -21.32 -31.15
C THR A 296 19.73 -22.14 -29.89
N THR A 297 20.56 -21.98 -28.90
CA THR A 297 20.49 -22.72 -27.62
C THR A 297 19.39 -22.11 -26.68
N LEU A 298 19.17 -20.81 -26.75
CA LEU A 298 18.14 -20.14 -25.93
C LEU A 298 16.70 -20.40 -26.45
N ILE A 299 16.51 -20.47 -27.79
CA ILE A 299 15.20 -20.74 -28.38
C ILE A 299 14.73 -22.16 -28.08
N SER A 300 15.65 -23.13 -27.99
CA SER A 300 15.30 -24.51 -27.63
C SER A 300 14.91 -24.71 -26.17
N SER A 301 15.21 -23.75 -25.29
CA SER A 301 14.86 -23.78 -23.86
C SER A 301 13.57 -23.01 -23.50
N LEU A 302 12.96 -22.31 -24.47
CA LEU A 302 11.69 -21.61 -24.29
C LEU A 302 10.53 -22.61 -24.29
N ARG A 303 9.90 -22.80 -23.14
CA ARG A 303 8.65 -23.56 -23.02
C ARG A 303 7.48 -22.58 -22.78
N PRO A 304 6.42 -22.65 -23.60
CA PRO A 304 5.22 -21.88 -23.34
C PRO A 304 4.50 -22.45 -22.10
N PHE A 305 4.11 -21.55 -21.19
CA PHE A 305 3.14 -21.90 -20.15
C PHE A 305 1.73 -22.00 -20.75
N PRO A 306 0.81 -22.73 -20.12
CA PRO A 306 -0.59 -22.81 -20.55
C PRO A 306 -1.29 -21.44 -20.68
N THR A 307 -0.74 -20.38 -20.08
CA THR A 307 -1.24 -18.99 -20.11
C THR A 307 -0.59 -18.14 -21.20
N GLY A 308 0.21 -18.71 -22.11
CA GLY A 308 0.94 -17.94 -23.14
C GLY A 308 2.15 -17.14 -22.61
N LYS A 309 2.55 -17.33 -21.35
CA LYS A 309 3.79 -16.77 -20.78
C LYS A 309 4.95 -17.71 -21.06
N TYR A 310 6.14 -17.12 -21.21
CA TYR A 310 7.38 -17.87 -21.47
C TYR A 310 8.29 -17.77 -20.25
N THR A 311 8.90 -18.88 -19.83
CA THR A 311 9.97 -18.92 -18.84
C THR A 311 11.29 -19.20 -19.52
N ILE A 312 12.32 -18.40 -19.24
CA ILE A 312 13.69 -18.62 -19.64
C ILE A 312 14.39 -19.25 -18.43
N GLN A 313 14.92 -20.48 -18.62
CA GLN A 313 15.77 -21.11 -17.62
C GLN A 313 17.22 -20.93 -18.02
N TYR A 314 18.00 -20.34 -17.10
CA TYR A 314 19.45 -20.25 -17.24
C TYR A 314 20.12 -21.40 -16.49
N LYS A 315 21.07 -22.05 -17.12
CA LYS A 315 21.98 -22.97 -16.46
C LYS A 315 23.36 -22.35 -16.48
N ILE A 316 23.90 -22.04 -15.29
CA ILE A 316 25.27 -21.54 -15.15
C ILE A 316 26.13 -22.70 -14.72
N ASN A 317 27.24 -22.95 -15.42
CA ASN A 317 28.22 -23.96 -15.03
C ASN A 317 29.10 -23.44 -13.87
N ALA A 318 29.90 -24.32 -13.27
CA ALA A 318 30.76 -23.98 -12.16
C ALA A 318 31.87 -22.94 -12.46
N ALA A 319 32.04 -22.58 -13.75
CA ALA A 319 32.97 -21.53 -14.18
C ALA A 319 32.27 -20.18 -14.44
N GLY A 320 30.95 -20.09 -14.19
CA GLY A 320 30.19 -18.84 -14.34
C GLY A 320 29.87 -18.47 -15.78
N THR A 321 30.05 -19.38 -16.73
CA THR A 321 29.63 -19.20 -18.14
C THR A 321 28.25 -19.77 -18.36
N GLU A 322 27.38 -19.02 -19.01
CA GLU A 322 26.03 -19.48 -19.43
C GLU A 322 26.15 -20.64 -20.43
N VAL A 323 25.35 -21.66 -20.23
CA VAL A 323 25.19 -22.80 -21.16
C VAL A 323 23.79 -22.84 -21.72
#